data_debf23fb6d8be87203a2a6bbf5b3182c
#
_entry.id   debf23fb6d8be87203a2a6bbf5b3182c
#
_cell.length_a   1.000
_cell.length_b   1.000
_cell.length_c   1.000
_cell.angle_alpha   90.00
_cell.angle_beta   90.00
_cell.angle_gamma   90.00
#
_symmetry.space_group_name_H-M   'P 1'
#
loop_
_entity.id
_entity.type
_entity.pdbx_description
1 polymer ?
#
loop_
_entity_poly.entity_id
_entity_poly.type
_entity_poly.pdbx_seq_one_letter_code
_entity_poly.pdbx_strand_id
1 'polypeptide(L)'
;MKGRILVLGSSNVDLILRIPRFHNPGETITGENLLTAYGGKGANQAIAAKRLGGEVLFLTKLGKDSFGQSYRKYLTENGLSPHFLLQDPKLPTGVAVIELNPRGENRIIVSPGANGALSVRDLESRRDIWKGVRVFVAQLETPLNVVSEGLKMARKNNALTILNPAPAIPLPPKVLSLADFFVPNEWEAQILSGMKIREKRNLSQVAQKLLGRGVKNVIITLGADGLYFRNRDEEVRMKAFRVKVTDTTAAGDAFMGALASALAAGKPMREVLHRANAAGAMAATRLGAQSSLPHLKDLERFLKRCQME
;
A
#
# COMPACT_ATOMS: atom_id res chain seq x y z
N MET A 1 -1.78 23.11 -10.83
CA MET A 1 -1.69 22.80 -9.38
C MET A 1 -1.60 21.29 -9.24
N LYS A 2 -0.69 20.78 -8.38
CA LYS A 2 -0.66 19.34 -8.05
C LYS A 2 -1.94 18.98 -7.29
N GLY A 3 -2.65 17.93 -7.71
CA GLY A 3 -3.84 17.48 -7.02
C GLY A 3 -3.50 16.76 -5.71
N ARG A 4 -4.42 16.81 -4.73
CA ARG A 4 -4.29 16.10 -3.46
C ARG A 4 -4.48 14.60 -3.62
N ILE A 5 -3.78 13.85 -2.79
CA ILE A 5 -3.92 12.41 -2.67
C ILE A 5 -4.59 12.13 -1.32
N LEU A 6 -5.73 11.45 -1.33
CA LEU A 6 -6.35 10.93 -0.12
C LEU A 6 -6.03 9.45 0.00
N VAL A 7 -5.35 9.07 1.05
CA VAL A 7 -5.13 7.67 1.43
C VAL A 7 -6.10 7.33 2.58
N LEU A 8 -6.87 6.28 2.41
CA LEU A 8 -7.69 5.65 3.44
C LEU A 8 -7.07 4.29 3.76
N GLY A 9 -6.68 4.06 5.00
CA GLY A 9 -6.08 2.78 5.33
C GLY A 9 -5.56 2.63 6.75
N SER A 10 -4.87 1.53 6.97
CA SER A 10 -4.36 1.07 8.25
C SER A 10 -3.11 1.81 8.73
N SER A 11 -2.94 1.79 10.04
CA SER A 11 -1.71 2.14 10.75
C SER A 11 -1.43 1.06 11.79
N ASN A 12 -0.33 0.33 11.67
CA ASN A 12 0.06 -0.74 12.59
C ASN A 12 1.40 -0.43 13.24
N VAL A 13 1.56 -0.85 14.48
CA VAL A 13 2.88 -0.97 15.09
C VAL A 13 3.37 -2.40 14.87
N ASP A 14 4.50 -2.54 14.20
CA ASP A 14 5.11 -3.81 13.90
C ASP A 14 6.07 -4.19 15.03
N LEU A 15 5.78 -5.31 15.71
CA LEU A 15 6.59 -5.92 16.75
C LEU A 15 7.38 -7.07 16.10
N ILE A 16 8.65 -6.82 15.80
CA ILE A 16 9.50 -7.76 15.07
C ILE A 16 10.39 -8.49 16.07
N LEU A 17 10.14 -9.78 16.24
CA LEU A 17 10.91 -10.65 17.11
C LEU A 17 11.75 -11.62 16.31
N ARG A 18 13.07 -11.58 16.49
CA ARG A 18 13.95 -12.60 15.95
C ARG A 18 13.88 -13.85 16.80
N ILE A 19 13.65 -14.99 16.15
CA ILE A 19 13.51 -16.30 16.81
C ILE A 19 14.47 -17.30 16.17
N PRO A 20 15.02 -18.28 16.92
CA PRO A 20 15.91 -19.28 16.36
C PRO A 20 15.20 -20.21 15.36
N ARG A 21 13.91 -20.46 15.57
CA ARG A 21 13.01 -21.24 14.71
C ARG A 21 11.57 -20.96 15.07
N PHE A 22 10.65 -21.31 14.21
CA PHE A 22 9.23 -21.30 14.58
C PHE A 22 8.94 -22.35 15.64
N HIS A 23 8.19 -21.95 16.67
CA HIS A 23 7.83 -22.83 17.79
C HIS A 23 6.62 -23.72 17.44
N ASN A 24 6.52 -24.87 18.13
CA ASN A 24 5.38 -25.77 18.03
C ASN A 24 4.26 -25.34 19.01
N PRO A 25 3.01 -25.82 18.80
CA PRO A 25 1.94 -25.63 19.77
C PRO A 25 2.35 -26.11 21.17
N GLY A 26 2.14 -25.26 22.18
CA GLY A 26 2.48 -25.56 23.58
C GLY A 26 3.95 -25.36 23.96
N GLU A 27 4.80 -24.99 23.01
CA GLU A 27 6.23 -24.74 23.24
C GLU A 27 6.49 -23.28 23.60
N THR A 28 7.41 -23.03 24.56
CA THR A 28 7.96 -21.71 24.85
C THR A 28 9.40 -21.67 24.35
N ILE A 29 9.72 -20.70 23.50
CA ILE A 29 11.10 -20.46 23.05
C ILE A 29 11.54 -19.03 23.43
N THR A 30 12.83 -18.84 23.56
CA THR A 30 13.42 -17.51 23.78
C THR A 30 13.73 -16.88 22.44
N GLY A 31 13.20 -15.67 22.21
CA GLY A 31 13.55 -14.84 21.05
C GLY A 31 14.68 -13.88 21.39
N GLU A 32 15.27 -13.31 20.34
CA GLU A 32 16.31 -12.29 20.41
C GLU A 32 15.74 -10.96 19.94
N ASN A 33 16.17 -9.85 20.56
CA ASN A 33 15.95 -8.48 20.07
C ASN A 33 14.54 -8.18 19.53
N LEU A 34 13.64 -7.73 20.39
CA LEU A 34 12.37 -7.17 19.99
C LEU A 34 12.59 -5.77 19.40
N LEU A 35 12.24 -5.60 18.12
CA LEU A 35 12.25 -4.31 17.45
C LEU A 35 10.82 -3.81 17.28
N THR A 36 10.59 -2.54 17.53
CA THR A 36 9.33 -1.86 17.27
C THR A 36 9.49 -0.95 16.05
N ALA A 37 8.61 -1.09 15.06
CA ALA A 37 8.61 -0.26 13.87
C ALA A 37 7.19 0.23 13.55
N TYR A 38 7.10 1.30 12.75
CA TYR A 38 5.81 1.77 12.25
C TYR A 38 5.54 1.16 10.88
N GLY A 39 4.34 0.60 10.74
CA GLY A 39 3.88 -0.09 9.55
C GLY A 39 2.39 0.15 9.28
N GLY A 40 1.76 -0.81 8.63
CA GLY A 40 0.41 -0.70 8.09
C GLY A 40 0.43 -0.15 6.67
N LYS A 41 -0.25 -0.84 5.76
CA LYS A 41 -0.22 -0.51 4.32
C LYS A 41 -0.68 0.92 4.03
N GLY A 42 -1.75 1.37 4.72
CA GLY A 42 -2.24 2.74 4.56
C GLY A 42 -1.19 3.79 4.92
N ALA A 43 -0.56 3.65 6.08
CA ALA A 43 0.47 4.57 6.55
C ALA A 43 1.72 4.53 5.65
N ASN A 44 2.18 3.34 5.27
CA ASN A 44 3.32 3.17 4.38
C ASN A 44 3.09 3.88 3.03
N GLN A 45 1.92 3.67 2.41
CA GLN A 45 1.57 4.29 1.13
C GLN A 45 1.40 5.82 1.25
N ALA A 46 0.83 6.30 2.36
CA ALA A 46 0.70 7.73 2.63
C ALA A 46 2.07 8.40 2.80
N ILE A 47 2.97 7.82 3.60
CA ILE A 47 4.35 8.29 3.78
C ILE A 47 5.13 8.23 2.47
N ALA A 48 5.02 7.13 1.71
CA ALA A 48 5.68 7.01 0.40
C ALA A 48 5.22 8.11 -0.55
N ALA A 49 3.91 8.32 -0.69
CA ALA A 49 3.36 9.38 -1.53
C ALA A 49 3.82 10.77 -1.09
N LYS A 50 3.88 11.02 0.23
CA LYS A 50 4.35 12.30 0.80
C LYS A 50 5.82 12.54 0.50
N ARG A 51 6.70 11.55 0.75
CA ARG A 51 8.15 11.64 0.48
C ARG A 51 8.44 11.83 -1.01
N LEU A 52 7.56 11.34 -1.87
CA LEU A 52 7.65 11.48 -3.33
C LEU A 52 6.99 12.78 -3.86
N GLY A 53 6.72 13.73 -2.96
CA GLY A 53 6.28 15.08 -3.32
C GLY A 53 4.78 15.24 -3.53
N GLY A 54 3.96 14.27 -3.10
CA GLY A 54 2.51 14.36 -3.07
C GLY A 54 1.99 15.30 -1.97
N GLU A 55 0.88 16.00 -2.22
CA GLU A 55 0.07 16.63 -1.17
C GLU A 55 -0.89 15.57 -0.62
N VAL A 56 -0.55 14.99 0.54
CA VAL A 56 -1.25 13.79 1.06
C VAL A 56 -2.12 14.14 2.25
N LEU A 57 -3.37 13.68 2.19
CA LEU A 57 -4.29 13.55 3.29
C LEU A 57 -4.39 12.06 3.65
N PHE A 58 -4.28 11.72 4.93
CA PHE A 58 -4.31 10.34 5.39
C PHE A 58 -5.41 10.15 6.42
N LEU A 59 -6.44 9.38 6.06
CA LEU A 59 -7.52 9.00 6.97
C LEU A 59 -7.24 7.61 7.52
N THR A 60 -6.97 7.55 8.82
CA THR A 60 -6.70 6.33 9.57
C THR A 60 -7.26 6.45 10.99
N LYS A 61 -7.31 5.35 11.72
CA LYS A 61 -7.74 5.34 13.11
C LYS A 61 -6.72 4.59 13.97
N LEU A 62 -6.20 5.26 14.99
CA LEU A 62 -5.27 4.76 16.00
C LEU A 62 -6.00 4.60 17.34
N GLY A 63 -5.46 3.81 18.26
CA GLY A 63 -5.90 3.82 19.64
C GLY A 63 -5.44 5.07 20.40
N LYS A 64 -5.96 5.25 21.63
CA LYS A 64 -5.47 6.26 22.57
C LYS A 64 -4.34 5.74 23.47
N ASP A 65 -3.83 4.54 23.20
CA ASP A 65 -2.71 3.91 23.90
C ASP A 65 -1.36 4.57 23.57
N SER A 66 -0.29 4.13 24.22
CA SER A 66 1.06 4.65 24.02
C SER A 66 1.56 4.47 22.58
N PHE A 67 1.20 3.35 21.93
CA PHE A 67 1.53 3.11 20.53
C PHE A 67 0.84 4.11 19.62
N GLY A 68 -0.46 4.36 19.83
CA GLY A 68 -1.22 5.30 19.03
C GLY A 68 -0.76 6.75 19.19
N GLN A 69 -0.41 7.15 20.42
CA GLN A 69 0.13 8.48 20.68
C GLN A 69 1.49 8.69 19.99
N SER A 70 2.41 7.73 20.14
CA SER A 70 3.74 7.78 19.51
C SER A 70 3.64 7.75 17.99
N TYR A 71 2.77 6.88 17.45
CA TYR A 71 2.60 6.78 16.00
C TYR A 71 1.94 8.03 15.40
N ARG A 72 0.92 8.59 16.09
CA ARG A 72 0.28 9.84 15.67
C ARG A 72 1.29 10.99 15.60
N LYS A 73 2.17 11.10 16.61
CA LYS A 73 3.27 12.06 16.62
C LYS A 73 4.19 11.87 15.41
N TYR A 74 4.65 10.65 15.19
CA TYR A 74 5.53 10.30 14.06
C TYR A 74 4.89 10.64 12.70
N LEU A 75 3.62 10.30 12.47
CA LEU A 75 2.91 10.63 11.23
C LEU A 75 2.82 12.15 11.02
N THR A 76 2.59 12.91 12.08
CA THR A 76 2.52 14.38 12.05
C THR A 76 3.89 14.97 11.72
N GLU A 77 4.96 14.48 12.32
CA GLU A 77 6.35 14.90 12.04
C GLU A 77 6.77 14.56 10.61
N ASN A 78 6.19 13.53 10.00
CA ASN A 78 6.36 13.21 8.57
C ASN A 78 5.41 14.03 7.65
N GLY A 79 4.75 15.08 8.19
CA GLY A 79 3.98 16.06 7.43
C GLY A 79 2.58 15.61 7.04
N LEU A 80 2.00 14.62 7.73
CA LEU A 80 0.60 14.24 7.61
C LEU A 80 -0.25 15.01 8.62
N SER A 81 -1.38 15.55 8.17
CA SER A 81 -2.25 16.39 9.00
C SER A 81 -2.88 15.60 10.16
N PRO A 82 -2.69 16.00 11.43
CA PRO A 82 -3.27 15.33 12.58
C PRO A 82 -4.80 15.37 12.61
N HIS A 83 -5.42 16.26 11.83
CA HIS A 83 -6.88 16.39 11.74
C HIS A 83 -7.58 15.12 11.22
N PHE A 84 -6.90 14.37 10.37
CA PHE A 84 -7.42 13.14 9.76
C PHE A 84 -6.87 11.85 10.39
N LEU A 85 -5.99 11.98 11.39
CA LEU A 85 -5.50 10.87 12.20
C LEU A 85 -6.44 10.67 13.40
N LEU A 86 -7.49 9.87 13.19
CA LEU A 86 -8.53 9.65 14.18
C LEU A 86 -8.02 8.82 15.35
N GLN A 87 -8.68 8.91 16.49
CA GLN A 87 -8.37 8.10 17.67
C GLN A 87 -9.64 7.38 18.16
N ASP A 88 -9.50 6.07 18.36
CA ASP A 88 -10.53 5.27 19.02
C ASP A 88 -10.36 5.37 20.54
N PRO A 89 -11.44 5.65 21.30
CA PRO A 89 -11.34 5.77 22.76
C PRO A 89 -11.26 4.43 23.49
N LYS A 90 -11.61 3.31 22.84
CA LYS A 90 -11.79 2.00 23.49
C LYS A 90 -10.83 0.94 22.95
N LEU A 91 -10.55 0.95 21.65
CA LEU A 91 -9.72 -0.07 21.02
C LEU A 91 -8.26 0.36 20.96
N PRO A 92 -7.32 -0.59 21.14
CA PRO A 92 -5.90 -0.31 21.00
C PRO A 92 -5.52 -0.04 19.54
N THR A 93 -4.35 0.52 19.37
CA THR A 93 -3.72 0.67 18.04
C THR A 93 -3.50 -0.70 17.41
N GLY A 94 -3.63 -0.78 16.08
CA GLY A 94 -3.34 -2.01 15.34
C GLY A 94 -1.88 -2.45 15.52
N VAL A 95 -1.67 -3.74 15.69
CA VAL A 95 -0.35 -4.34 15.90
C VAL A 95 -0.15 -5.50 14.95
N ALA A 96 1.04 -5.59 14.34
CA ALA A 96 1.51 -6.79 13.66
C ALA A 96 2.65 -7.43 14.46
N VAL A 97 2.48 -8.66 14.90
CA VAL A 97 3.55 -9.47 15.51
C VAL A 97 4.24 -10.25 14.39
N ILE A 98 5.53 -10.03 14.21
CA ILE A 98 6.32 -10.58 13.12
C ILE A 98 7.42 -11.44 13.72
N GLU A 99 7.30 -12.75 13.61
CA GLU A 99 8.34 -13.71 13.93
C GLU A 99 9.29 -13.84 12.73
N LEU A 100 10.58 -13.67 12.93
CA LEU A 100 11.60 -13.75 11.88
C LEU A 100 12.69 -14.77 12.26
N ASN A 101 12.82 -15.84 11.48
CA ASN A 101 13.85 -16.85 11.71
C ASN A 101 15.17 -16.52 10.98
N PRO A 102 16.29 -17.22 11.28
CA PRO A 102 17.59 -16.97 10.65
C PRO A 102 17.65 -17.18 9.13
N ARG A 103 16.67 -17.89 8.55
CA ARG A 103 16.54 -18.08 7.09
C ARG A 103 15.84 -16.92 6.40
N GLY A 104 15.39 -15.90 7.17
CA GLY A 104 14.63 -14.77 6.63
C GLY A 104 13.16 -15.09 6.38
N GLU A 105 12.66 -16.27 6.80
CA GLU A 105 11.24 -16.60 6.74
C GLU A 105 10.50 -15.90 7.87
N ASN A 106 9.30 -15.40 7.58
CA ASN A 106 8.47 -14.74 8.57
C ASN A 106 7.11 -15.42 8.77
N ARG A 107 6.55 -15.22 9.97
CA ARG A 107 5.14 -15.44 10.28
C ARG A 107 4.57 -14.17 10.85
N ILE A 108 3.41 -13.76 10.37
CA ILE A 108 2.80 -12.49 10.76
C ILE A 108 1.42 -12.75 11.32
N ILE A 109 1.16 -12.21 12.52
CA ILE A 109 -0.16 -12.19 13.15
C ILE A 109 -0.57 -10.73 13.28
N VAL A 110 -1.72 -10.36 12.75
CA VAL A 110 -2.23 -8.99 12.82
C VAL A 110 -3.41 -8.91 13.77
N SER A 111 -3.31 -8.01 14.75
CA SER A 111 -4.43 -7.53 15.53
C SER A 111 -4.87 -6.18 14.96
N PRO A 112 -6.04 -6.07 14.31
CA PRO A 112 -6.43 -4.84 13.61
C PRO A 112 -6.68 -3.67 14.55
N GLY A 113 -7.07 -3.91 15.80
CA GLY A 113 -7.34 -2.84 16.76
C GLY A 113 -8.26 -1.76 16.18
N ALA A 114 -7.89 -0.51 16.37
CA ALA A 114 -8.64 0.66 15.90
C ALA A 114 -8.79 0.72 14.36
N ASN A 115 -7.90 0.09 13.57
CA ASN A 115 -8.09 -0.02 12.11
C ASN A 115 -9.41 -0.71 11.76
N GLY A 116 -9.76 -1.77 12.51
CA GLY A 116 -11.01 -2.51 12.34
C GLY A 116 -12.27 -1.73 12.75
N ALA A 117 -12.11 -0.68 13.53
CA ALA A 117 -13.20 0.20 13.97
C ALA A 117 -13.35 1.47 13.10
N LEU A 118 -12.56 1.61 12.05
CA LEU A 118 -12.80 2.68 11.07
C LEU A 118 -14.19 2.47 10.44
N SER A 119 -14.99 3.52 10.34
CA SER A 119 -16.39 3.44 9.97
C SER A 119 -16.76 4.40 8.83
N VAL A 120 -17.85 4.12 8.15
CA VAL A 120 -18.42 5.03 7.14
C VAL A 120 -18.72 6.40 7.76
N ARG A 121 -19.17 6.43 9.02
CA ARG A 121 -19.43 7.69 9.75
C ARG A 121 -18.16 8.53 9.93
N ASP A 122 -17.00 7.89 10.15
CA ASP A 122 -15.72 8.61 10.23
C ASP A 122 -15.40 9.32 8.92
N LEU A 123 -15.65 8.66 7.79
CA LEU A 123 -15.44 9.21 6.45
C LEU A 123 -16.44 10.35 6.14
N GLU A 124 -17.72 10.16 6.47
CA GLU A 124 -18.78 11.15 6.23
C GLU A 124 -18.64 12.39 7.11
N SER A 125 -18.17 12.25 8.34
CA SER A 125 -17.93 13.36 9.26
C SER A 125 -16.77 14.27 8.85
N ARG A 126 -15.95 13.85 7.88
CA ARG A 126 -14.78 14.58 7.36
C ARG A 126 -14.95 14.97 5.90
N ARG A 127 -16.10 15.58 5.54
CA ARG A 127 -16.40 15.95 4.14
C ARG A 127 -15.38 16.91 3.53
N ASP A 128 -14.72 17.71 4.35
CA ASP A 128 -13.65 18.62 3.96
C ASP A 128 -12.40 17.91 3.40
N ILE A 129 -12.23 16.62 3.73
CA ILE A 129 -11.09 15.80 3.23
C ILE A 129 -11.11 15.67 1.70
N TRP A 130 -12.29 15.80 1.07
CA TRP A 130 -12.43 15.62 -0.38
C TRP A 130 -12.06 16.85 -1.20
N LYS A 131 -11.85 18.00 -0.55
CA LYS A 131 -11.53 19.25 -1.26
C LYS A 131 -10.19 19.16 -1.97
N GLY A 132 -10.22 19.23 -3.30
CA GLY A 132 -9.03 19.18 -4.16
C GLY A 132 -8.39 17.80 -4.31
N VAL A 133 -9.05 16.73 -3.84
CA VAL A 133 -8.59 15.35 -4.02
C VAL A 133 -8.69 14.97 -5.50
N ARG A 134 -7.57 14.56 -6.07
CA ARG A 134 -7.43 14.07 -7.44
C ARG A 134 -7.23 12.56 -7.51
N VAL A 135 -6.65 11.98 -6.47
CA VAL A 135 -6.37 10.55 -6.38
C VAL A 135 -6.79 10.06 -4.99
N PHE A 136 -7.54 8.98 -4.96
CA PHE A 136 -7.93 8.25 -3.75
C PHE A 136 -7.27 6.87 -3.78
N VAL A 137 -6.66 6.49 -2.66
CA VAL A 137 -5.96 5.20 -2.50
C VAL A 137 -6.54 4.46 -1.31
N ALA A 138 -6.86 3.18 -1.47
CA ALA A 138 -7.26 2.30 -0.38
C ALA A 138 -6.64 0.91 -0.50
N GLN A 139 -6.56 0.20 0.64
CA GLN A 139 -6.13 -1.19 0.77
C GLN A 139 -7.22 -1.97 1.53
N LEU A 140 -6.96 -3.23 1.92
CA LEU A 140 -7.95 -4.09 2.54
C LEU A 140 -7.61 -4.48 4.01
N GLU A 141 -6.81 -3.66 4.69
CA GLU A 141 -6.53 -3.79 6.14
C GLU A 141 -7.53 -2.98 7.00
N THR A 142 -8.54 -2.38 6.40
CA THR A 142 -9.64 -1.67 7.06
C THR A 142 -10.97 -2.25 6.58
N PRO A 143 -12.10 -2.01 7.26
CA PRO A 143 -13.38 -2.62 6.91
C PRO A 143 -13.79 -2.36 5.44
N LEU A 144 -14.16 -3.42 4.72
CA LEU A 144 -14.49 -3.38 3.29
C LEU A 144 -15.64 -2.41 2.96
N ASN A 145 -16.61 -2.25 3.86
CA ASN A 145 -17.71 -1.30 3.68
C ASN A 145 -17.20 0.16 3.66
N VAL A 146 -16.19 0.48 4.47
CA VAL A 146 -15.55 1.82 4.49
C VAL A 146 -14.74 2.05 3.22
N VAL A 147 -13.95 1.05 2.80
CA VAL A 147 -13.21 1.09 1.52
C VAL A 147 -14.18 1.30 0.36
N SER A 148 -15.27 0.52 0.31
CA SER A 148 -16.29 0.63 -0.74
C SER A 148 -16.94 2.01 -0.77
N GLU A 149 -17.27 2.56 0.39
CA GLU A 149 -17.86 3.90 0.46
C GLU A 149 -16.85 4.98 0.07
N GLY A 150 -15.60 4.86 0.52
CA GLY A 150 -14.50 5.74 0.10
C GLY A 150 -14.32 5.79 -1.41
N LEU A 151 -14.32 4.62 -2.08
CA LEU A 151 -14.26 4.53 -3.54
C LEU A 151 -15.44 5.23 -4.22
N LYS A 152 -16.68 5.07 -3.70
CA LYS A 152 -17.87 5.76 -4.22
C LYS A 152 -17.76 7.27 -4.04
N MET A 153 -17.38 7.72 -2.85
CA MET A 153 -17.22 9.16 -2.55
C MET A 153 -16.13 9.78 -3.41
N ALA A 154 -15.01 9.07 -3.63
CA ALA A 154 -13.94 9.51 -4.52
C ALA A 154 -14.46 9.75 -5.94
N ARG A 155 -15.19 8.79 -6.51
CA ARG A 155 -15.79 8.93 -7.85
C ARG A 155 -16.80 10.07 -7.92
N LYS A 156 -17.63 10.26 -6.88
CA LYS A 156 -18.57 11.39 -6.79
C LYS A 156 -17.84 12.73 -6.81
N ASN A 157 -16.62 12.78 -6.29
CA ASN A 157 -15.75 13.96 -6.28
C ASN A 157 -14.78 14.03 -7.48
N ASN A 158 -15.00 13.21 -8.53
CA ASN A 158 -14.16 13.13 -9.73
C ASN A 158 -12.68 12.80 -9.45
N ALA A 159 -12.40 12.11 -8.35
CA ALA A 159 -11.05 11.61 -8.06
C ALA A 159 -10.82 10.25 -8.71
N LEU A 160 -9.60 10.02 -9.22
CA LEU A 160 -9.15 8.71 -9.65
C LEU A 160 -9.06 7.78 -8.45
N THR A 161 -9.54 6.56 -8.60
CA THR A 161 -9.55 5.56 -7.52
C THR A 161 -8.52 4.49 -7.74
N ILE A 162 -7.68 4.24 -6.73
CA ILE A 162 -6.67 3.18 -6.72
C ILE A 162 -7.02 2.21 -5.59
N LEU A 163 -7.23 0.96 -5.93
CA LEU A 163 -7.42 -0.11 -4.96
C LEU A 163 -6.24 -1.09 -5.03
N ASN A 164 -5.49 -1.16 -3.93
CA ASN A 164 -4.50 -2.20 -3.70
C ASN A 164 -5.17 -3.32 -2.88
N PRO A 165 -5.48 -4.50 -3.47
CA PRO A 165 -6.27 -5.54 -2.81
C PRO A 165 -5.44 -6.40 -1.85
N ALA A 166 -4.71 -5.76 -0.97
CA ALA A 166 -3.80 -6.34 0.01
C ALA A 166 -4.32 -6.14 1.45
N PRO A 167 -4.49 -7.21 2.25
CA PRO A 167 -4.42 -8.62 1.87
C PRO A 167 -5.58 -9.03 0.94
N ALA A 168 -5.37 -10.06 0.11
CA ALA A 168 -6.41 -10.53 -0.79
C ALA A 168 -7.59 -11.14 -0.03
N ILE A 169 -8.75 -10.55 -0.20
CA ILE A 169 -10.05 -11.06 0.29
C ILE A 169 -11.03 -11.11 -0.88
N PRO A 170 -12.08 -11.95 -0.83
CA PRO A 170 -13.13 -11.96 -1.83
C PRO A 170 -13.75 -10.56 -1.97
N LEU A 171 -13.79 -10.03 -3.19
CA LEU A 171 -14.34 -8.72 -3.50
C LEU A 171 -15.60 -8.83 -4.34
N PRO A 172 -16.72 -8.21 -3.92
CA PRO A 172 -17.91 -8.10 -4.74
C PRO A 172 -17.62 -7.33 -6.06
N PRO A 173 -18.22 -7.72 -7.19
CA PRO A 173 -18.06 -7.00 -8.46
C PRO A 173 -18.32 -5.49 -8.36
N LYS A 174 -19.29 -5.09 -7.53
CA LYS A 174 -19.62 -3.68 -7.26
C LYS A 174 -18.43 -2.90 -6.67
N VAL A 175 -17.55 -3.52 -5.89
CA VAL A 175 -16.37 -2.85 -5.33
C VAL A 175 -15.29 -2.73 -6.40
N LEU A 176 -15.07 -3.80 -7.16
CA LEU A 176 -14.09 -3.82 -8.25
C LEU A 176 -14.39 -2.76 -9.32
N SER A 177 -15.67 -2.60 -9.70
CA SER A 177 -16.10 -1.61 -10.70
C SER A 177 -15.92 -0.16 -10.26
N LEU A 178 -15.65 0.09 -8.97
CA LEU A 178 -15.33 1.42 -8.45
C LEU A 178 -13.85 1.77 -8.61
N ALA A 179 -12.96 0.79 -8.88
CA ALA A 179 -11.55 1.03 -9.02
C ALA A 179 -11.19 1.46 -10.45
N ASP A 180 -10.60 2.65 -10.61
CA ASP A 180 -9.99 3.05 -11.86
C ASP A 180 -8.65 2.30 -12.06
N PHE A 181 -7.90 2.12 -10.99
CA PHE A 181 -6.68 1.32 -10.95
C PHE A 181 -6.80 0.21 -9.90
N PHE A 182 -6.54 -1.02 -10.31
CA PHE A 182 -6.51 -2.19 -9.46
C PHE A 182 -5.10 -2.76 -9.47
N VAL A 183 -4.44 -2.78 -8.30
CA VAL A 183 -3.00 -3.02 -8.21
C VAL A 183 -2.71 -4.21 -7.28
N PRO A 184 -2.96 -5.45 -7.74
CA PRO A 184 -2.57 -6.66 -7.04
C PRO A 184 -1.10 -7.02 -7.29
N ASN A 185 -0.49 -7.80 -6.38
CA ASN A 185 0.68 -8.61 -6.70
C ASN A 185 0.25 -9.92 -7.41
N GLU A 186 1.23 -10.77 -7.79
CA GLU A 186 0.94 -12.05 -8.45
C GLU A 186 -0.01 -12.95 -7.65
N TRP A 187 0.23 -13.07 -6.34
CA TRP A 187 -0.57 -13.91 -5.45
C TRP A 187 -2.01 -13.38 -5.32
N GLU A 188 -2.15 -12.10 -5.10
CA GLU A 188 -3.45 -11.43 -5.03
C GLU A 188 -4.20 -11.53 -6.36
N ALA A 189 -3.51 -11.35 -7.47
CA ALA A 189 -4.09 -11.48 -8.81
C ALA A 189 -4.61 -12.91 -9.08
N GLN A 190 -3.88 -13.94 -8.62
CA GLN A 190 -4.33 -15.34 -8.71
C GLN A 190 -5.60 -15.58 -7.91
N ILE A 191 -5.61 -15.17 -6.64
CA ILE A 191 -6.78 -15.34 -5.75
C ILE A 191 -8.00 -14.62 -6.33
N LEU A 192 -7.82 -13.36 -6.71
CA LEU A 192 -8.93 -12.49 -7.13
C LEU A 192 -9.43 -12.79 -8.54
N SER A 193 -8.60 -13.33 -9.43
CA SER A 193 -9.03 -13.80 -10.73
C SER A 193 -9.55 -15.24 -10.70
N GLY A 194 -9.18 -16.04 -9.70
CA GLY A 194 -9.40 -17.48 -9.67
C GLY A 194 -8.59 -18.23 -10.73
N MET A 195 -7.48 -17.65 -11.20
CA MET A 195 -6.60 -18.24 -12.21
C MET A 195 -5.16 -18.31 -11.69
N LYS A 196 -4.52 -19.49 -11.78
CA LYS A 196 -3.09 -19.61 -11.47
C LYS A 196 -2.26 -18.91 -12.53
N ILE A 197 -1.30 -18.10 -12.10
CA ILE A 197 -0.29 -17.53 -12.99
C ILE A 197 0.78 -18.60 -13.25
N ARG A 198 0.91 -19.00 -14.52
CA ARG A 198 1.85 -20.05 -14.96
C ARG A 198 3.05 -19.39 -15.63
N GLU A 199 4.19 -19.34 -14.94
CA GLU A 199 5.44 -18.78 -15.46
C GLU A 199 5.27 -17.43 -16.17
N LYS A 200 4.29 -16.62 -15.71
CA LYS A 200 3.96 -15.30 -16.28
C LYS A 200 3.51 -15.32 -17.76
N ARG A 201 3.15 -16.49 -18.28
CA ARG A 201 2.70 -16.66 -19.68
C ARG A 201 1.25 -16.21 -19.90
N ASN A 202 0.43 -16.27 -18.84
CA ASN A 202 -1.00 -15.97 -18.91
C ASN A 202 -1.42 -14.69 -18.18
N LEU A 203 -0.50 -13.74 -17.94
CA LEU A 203 -0.80 -12.46 -17.29
C LEU A 203 -1.89 -11.69 -18.01
N SER A 204 -1.85 -11.71 -19.35
CA SER A 204 -2.86 -11.08 -20.20
C SER A 204 -4.27 -11.62 -19.92
N GLN A 205 -4.43 -12.95 -19.81
CA GLN A 205 -5.71 -13.59 -19.49
C GLN A 205 -6.19 -13.26 -18.06
N VAL A 206 -5.27 -13.27 -17.08
CA VAL A 206 -5.56 -12.89 -15.70
C VAL A 206 -6.04 -11.45 -15.62
N ALA A 207 -5.31 -10.53 -16.24
CA ALA A 207 -5.68 -9.11 -16.28
C ALA A 207 -7.02 -8.90 -17.01
N GLN A 208 -7.25 -9.58 -18.15
CA GLN A 208 -8.51 -9.50 -18.88
C GLN A 208 -9.69 -9.97 -18.05
N LYS A 209 -9.53 -11.03 -17.26
CA LYS A 209 -10.58 -11.50 -16.33
C LYS A 209 -10.90 -10.48 -15.25
N LEU A 210 -9.88 -9.77 -14.72
CA LEU A 210 -10.07 -8.69 -13.76
C LEU A 210 -10.75 -7.46 -14.41
N LEU A 211 -10.34 -7.07 -15.62
CA LEU A 211 -11.00 -6.02 -16.41
C LEU A 211 -12.47 -6.34 -16.65
N GLY A 212 -12.79 -7.61 -16.97
CA GLY A 212 -14.17 -8.09 -17.16
C GLY A 212 -15.05 -7.98 -15.92
N ARG A 213 -14.45 -7.77 -14.72
CA ARG A 213 -15.16 -7.50 -13.46
C ARG A 213 -15.44 -6.01 -13.23
N GLY A 214 -15.11 -5.14 -14.20
CA GLY A 214 -15.42 -3.72 -14.18
C GLY A 214 -14.26 -2.79 -13.80
N VAL A 215 -13.08 -3.32 -13.52
CA VAL A 215 -11.86 -2.52 -13.32
C VAL A 215 -11.47 -1.85 -14.64
N LYS A 216 -10.96 -0.60 -14.60
CA LYS A 216 -10.52 0.08 -15.84
C LYS A 216 -9.06 -0.20 -16.21
N ASN A 217 -8.18 -0.20 -15.22
CA ASN A 217 -6.74 -0.42 -15.38
C ASN A 217 -6.25 -1.46 -14.36
N VAL A 218 -5.60 -2.50 -14.82
CA VAL A 218 -4.98 -3.53 -13.98
C VAL A 218 -3.48 -3.38 -14.03
N ILE A 219 -2.82 -3.30 -12.86
CA ILE A 219 -1.37 -3.33 -12.73
C ILE A 219 -1.03 -4.53 -11.83
N ILE A 220 -0.39 -5.55 -12.38
CA ILE A 220 0.08 -6.70 -11.59
C ILE A 220 1.57 -6.48 -11.29
N THR A 221 1.92 -6.34 -10.01
CA THR A 221 3.32 -6.27 -9.59
C THR A 221 3.92 -7.68 -9.55
N LEU A 222 5.12 -7.84 -10.12
CA LEU A 222 5.77 -9.12 -10.38
C LEU A 222 7.10 -9.27 -9.61
N GLY A 223 7.31 -8.49 -8.54
CA GLY A 223 8.54 -8.48 -7.77
C GLY A 223 9.77 -8.23 -8.63
N ALA A 224 10.72 -9.16 -8.64
CA ALA A 224 11.97 -9.06 -9.41
C ALA A 224 11.77 -9.01 -10.95
N ASP A 225 10.57 -9.34 -11.44
CA ASP A 225 10.25 -9.28 -12.88
C ASP A 225 9.55 -7.97 -13.29
N GLY A 226 9.32 -7.07 -12.33
CA GLY A 226 8.78 -5.74 -12.59
C GLY A 226 7.26 -5.68 -12.49
N LEU A 227 6.59 -5.30 -13.57
CA LEU A 227 5.13 -5.16 -13.60
C LEU A 227 4.53 -5.54 -14.94
N TYR A 228 3.24 -5.85 -14.89
CA TYR A 228 2.38 -5.98 -16.05
C TYR A 228 1.18 -5.03 -15.91
N PHE A 229 0.97 -4.18 -16.88
CA PHE A 229 -0.14 -3.24 -16.98
C PHE A 229 -1.05 -3.60 -18.15
N ARG A 230 -2.36 -3.53 -17.92
CA ARG A 230 -3.35 -3.67 -18.99
C ARG A 230 -4.60 -2.85 -18.70
N ASN A 231 -5.10 -2.20 -19.74
CA ASN A 231 -6.45 -1.66 -19.83
C ASN A 231 -7.12 -2.14 -21.13
N ARG A 232 -8.16 -1.46 -21.61
CA ARG A 232 -8.84 -1.81 -22.85
C ARG A 232 -8.01 -1.51 -24.09
N ASP A 233 -7.16 -0.48 -24.04
CA ASP A 233 -6.49 0.13 -25.18
C ASP A 233 -4.99 -0.20 -25.21
N GLU A 234 -4.39 -0.51 -24.08
CA GLU A 234 -2.94 -0.62 -23.94
C GLU A 234 -2.55 -1.81 -23.05
N GLU A 235 -1.45 -2.45 -23.44
CA GLU A 235 -0.79 -3.50 -22.70
C GLU A 235 0.71 -3.18 -22.60
N VAL A 236 1.26 -3.16 -21.37
CA VAL A 236 2.67 -2.86 -21.12
C VAL A 236 3.25 -3.89 -20.16
N ARG A 237 4.40 -4.45 -20.53
CA ARG A 237 5.26 -5.21 -19.62
C ARG A 237 6.54 -4.43 -19.37
N MET A 238 6.85 -4.15 -18.12
CA MET A 238 8.02 -3.38 -17.74
C MET A 238 8.87 -4.22 -16.80
N LYS A 239 10.14 -4.44 -17.14
CA LYS A 239 11.09 -5.16 -16.30
C LYS A 239 11.39 -4.39 -15.02
N ALA A 240 11.71 -5.08 -13.93
CA ALA A 240 12.20 -4.44 -12.73
C ALA A 240 13.58 -3.80 -12.97
N PHE A 241 13.87 -2.75 -12.22
CA PHE A 241 15.23 -2.24 -12.13
C PHE A 241 16.12 -3.26 -11.41
N ARG A 242 17.31 -3.47 -11.93
CA ARG A 242 18.32 -4.36 -11.30
C ARG A 242 18.89 -3.66 -10.08
N VAL A 243 18.63 -4.22 -8.90
CA VAL A 243 19.13 -3.71 -7.61
C VAL A 243 19.60 -4.86 -6.73
N LYS A 244 20.50 -4.56 -5.79
CA LYS A 244 20.84 -5.52 -4.74
C LYS A 244 19.74 -5.49 -3.68
N VAL A 245 18.94 -6.55 -3.62
CA VAL A 245 17.84 -6.69 -2.66
C VAL A 245 18.39 -6.92 -1.26
N THR A 246 17.88 -6.16 -0.30
CA THR A 246 18.15 -6.30 1.14
C THR A 246 16.90 -6.76 1.89
N ASP A 247 15.76 -6.13 1.62
CA ASP A 247 14.47 -6.42 2.27
C ASP A 247 13.34 -5.96 1.34
N THR A 248 12.37 -6.82 1.07
CA THR A 248 11.24 -6.50 0.18
C THR A 248 10.05 -5.88 0.92
N THR A 249 10.16 -5.69 2.24
CA THR A 249 9.12 -5.05 3.06
C THR A 249 8.81 -3.66 2.52
N ALA A 250 7.52 -3.36 2.40
CA ALA A 250 6.99 -2.10 1.87
C ALA A 250 7.42 -1.71 0.43
N ALA A 251 8.06 -2.61 -0.36
CA ALA A 251 8.35 -2.33 -1.76
C ALA A 251 7.06 -2.08 -2.57
N GLY A 252 6.00 -2.86 -2.31
CA GLY A 252 4.66 -2.64 -2.87
C GLY A 252 4.05 -1.31 -2.43
N ASP A 253 4.26 -0.90 -1.16
CA ASP A 253 3.73 0.37 -0.65
C ASP A 253 4.48 1.57 -1.25
N ALA A 254 5.80 1.46 -1.45
CA ALA A 254 6.59 2.45 -2.18
C ALA A 254 6.11 2.60 -3.64
N PHE A 255 5.82 1.47 -4.30
CA PHE A 255 5.22 1.43 -5.63
C PHE A 255 3.89 2.20 -5.65
N MET A 256 2.98 1.89 -4.70
CA MET A 256 1.67 2.53 -4.59
C MET A 256 1.77 4.03 -4.33
N GLY A 257 2.66 4.46 -3.42
CA GLY A 257 2.89 5.87 -3.14
C GLY A 257 3.41 6.64 -4.36
N ALA A 258 4.33 6.03 -5.13
CA ALA A 258 4.85 6.62 -6.36
C ALA A 258 3.79 6.67 -7.48
N LEU A 259 3.00 5.60 -7.64
CA LEU A 259 1.87 5.54 -8.57
C LEU A 259 0.89 6.69 -8.29
N ALA A 260 0.46 6.82 -7.04
CA ALA A 260 -0.48 7.85 -6.62
C ALA A 260 0.08 9.28 -6.85
N SER A 261 1.35 9.51 -6.49
CA SER A 261 1.99 10.82 -6.64
C SER A 261 2.14 11.22 -8.11
N ALA A 262 2.52 10.27 -8.97
CA ALA A 262 2.68 10.53 -10.39
C ALA A 262 1.33 10.78 -11.09
N LEU A 263 0.29 10.01 -10.74
CA LEU A 263 -1.09 10.22 -11.24
C LEU A 263 -1.66 11.57 -10.77
N ALA A 264 -1.47 11.93 -9.51
CA ALA A 264 -1.90 13.23 -8.97
C ALA A 264 -1.19 14.42 -9.65
N ALA A 265 0.05 14.21 -10.10
CA ALA A 265 0.81 15.17 -10.88
C ALA A 265 0.41 15.22 -12.37
N GLY A 266 -0.48 14.33 -12.84
CA GLY A 266 -0.93 14.27 -14.24
C GLY A 266 0.14 13.76 -15.21
N LYS A 267 1.04 12.90 -14.74
CA LYS A 267 2.09 12.32 -15.58
C LYS A 267 1.51 11.32 -16.60
N PRO A 268 2.12 11.16 -17.80
CA PRO A 268 1.75 10.12 -18.75
C PRO A 268 1.88 8.72 -18.15
N MET A 269 1.02 7.78 -18.53
CA MET A 269 0.94 6.44 -17.91
C MET A 269 2.28 5.71 -17.91
N ARG A 270 3.05 5.75 -18.98
CA ARG A 270 4.37 5.10 -19.03
C ARG A 270 5.34 5.67 -17.99
N GLU A 271 5.32 6.99 -17.78
CA GLU A 271 6.13 7.65 -16.73
C GLU A 271 5.62 7.27 -15.34
N VAL A 272 4.29 7.20 -15.13
CA VAL A 272 3.68 6.75 -13.88
C VAL A 272 4.17 5.34 -13.52
N LEU A 273 4.07 4.39 -14.43
CA LEU A 273 4.50 3.01 -14.23
C LEU A 273 6.01 2.91 -13.98
N HIS A 274 6.82 3.65 -14.72
CA HIS A 274 8.27 3.66 -14.59
C HIS A 274 8.71 4.19 -13.22
N ARG A 275 8.12 5.28 -12.74
CA ARG A 275 8.39 5.87 -11.43
C ARG A 275 7.95 4.95 -10.30
N ALA A 276 6.78 4.32 -10.42
CA ALA A 276 6.28 3.35 -9.44
C ALA A 276 7.20 2.12 -9.33
N ASN A 277 7.62 1.57 -10.47
CA ASN A 277 8.55 0.44 -10.53
C ASN A 277 9.90 0.79 -9.90
N ALA A 278 10.45 1.97 -10.18
CA ALA A 278 11.71 2.45 -9.59
C ALA A 278 11.61 2.63 -8.07
N ALA A 279 10.50 3.21 -7.58
CA ALA A 279 10.30 3.40 -6.13
C ALA A 279 10.22 2.06 -5.38
N GLY A 280 9.53 1.06 -5.94
CA GLY A 280 9.50 -0.30 -5.40
C GLY A 280 10.88 -0.96 -5.36
N ALA A 281 11.65 -0.84 -6.45
CA ALA A 281 13.01 -1.35 -6.52
C ALA A 281 13.94 -0.67 -5.50
N MET A 282 13.85 0.65 -5.35
CA MET A 282 14.65 1.40 -4.37
C MET A 282 14.32 1.00 -2.93
N ALA A 283 13.03 0.83 -2.59
CA ALA A 283 12.65 0.38 -1.26
C ALA A 283 13.25 -1.00 -0.94
N ALA A 284 13.27 -1.91 -1.90
CA ALA A 284 13.85 -3.25 -1.73
C ALA A 284 15.36 -3.25 -1.44
N THR A 285 16.06 -2.13 -1.59
CA THR A 285 17.50 -2.02 -1.25
C THR A 285 17.80 -1.69 0.20
N ARG A 286 16.78 -1.43 1.03
CA ARG A 286 16.92 -0.95 2.42
C ARG A 286 16.10 -1.82 3.36
N LEU A 287 16.54 -1.89 4.62
CA LEU A 287 15.83 -2.61 5.68
C LEU A 287 14.60 -1.84 6.19
N GLY A 288 13.53 -2.59 6.47
CA GLY A 288 12.35 -2.15 7.18
C GLY A 288 11.28 -1.53 6.30
N ALA A 289 10.12 -1.21 6.89
CA ALA A 289 8.97 -0.70 6.16
C ALA A 289 9.14 0.79 5.82
N GLN A 290 8.79 1.69 6.71
CA GLN A 290 8.82 3.13 6.41
C GLN A 290 10.24 3.71 6.29
N SER A 291 11.24 3.06 6.90
CA SER A 291 12.66 3.43 6.74
C SER A 291 13.18 3.23 5.33
N SER A 292 12.64 2.26 4.59
CA SER A 292 13.06 1.94 3.22
C SER A 292 12.49 2.88 2.16
N LEU A 293 11.38 3.58 2.45
CA LEU A 293 10.64 4.39 1.48
C LEU A 293 11.48 5.54 0.92
N PRO A 294 11.60 5.67 -0.41
CA PRO A 294 12.47 6.66 -1.05
C PRO A 294 11.92 8.08 -0.95
N HIS A 295 12.82 9.06 -0.98
CA HIS A 295 12.47 10.46 -1.18
C HIS A 295 12.52 10.85 -2.66
N LEU A 296 11.81 11.91 -3.04
CA LEU A 296 11.72 12.38 -4.43
C LEU A 296 13.09 12.63 -5.06
N LYS A 297 13.99 13.30 -4.33
CA LYS A 297 15.36 13.59 -4.81
C LYS A 297 16.14 12.32 -5.14
N ASP A 298 15.98 11.27 -4.33
CA ASP A 298 16.66 9.99 -4.54
C ASP A 298 16.06 9.25 -5.73
N LEU A 299 14.73 9.27 -5.89
CA LEU A 299 14.05 8.68 -7.04
C LEU A 299 14.49 9.35 -8.35
N GLU A 300 14.53 10.69 -8.39
CA GLU A 300 14.99 11.44 -9.57
C GLU A 300 16.45 11.11 -9.94
N ARG A 301 17.32 11.01 -8.93
CA ARG A 301 18.73 10.63 -9.13
C ARG A 301 18.85 9.19 -9.66
N PHE A 302 18.08 8.27 -9.08
CA PHE A 302 18.05 6.88 -9.50
C PHE A 302 17.60 6.74 -10.96
N LEU A 303 16.50 7.40 -11.34
CA LEU A 303 15.97 7.37 -12.70
C LEU A 303 16.96 7.94 -13.73
N LYS A 304 17.64 9.06 -13.40
CA LYS A 304 18.66 9.63 -14.29
C LYS A 304 19.83 8.68 -14.52
N ARG A 305 20.30 8.00 -13.49
CA ARG A 305 21.39 7.01 -13.61
C ARG A 305 21.00 5.85 -14.52
N CYS A 306 19.79 5.29 -14.34
CA CYS A 306 19.33 4.15 -15.14
C CYS A 306 18.96 4.51 -16.59
N GLN A 307 18.91 5.78 -16.98
CA GLN A 307 18.77 6.21 -18.37
C GLN A 307 20.12 6.29 -19.11
N MET A 308 21.22 6.31 -18.39
CA MET A 308 22.58 6.44 -18.92
C MET A 308 23.28 5.07 -19.08
N GLU A 309 22.70 4.01 -18.51
CA GLU A 309 23.11 2.60 -18.67
C GLU A 309 22.26 1.92 -19.77
#